data_4036127e79f9f1d0c45915712a3410c7
#
_entry.id   4036127e79f9f1d0c45915712a3410c7
#
_cell.length_a   1.000
_cell.length_b   1.000
_cell.length_c   1.000
_cell.angle_alpha   90.00
_cell.angle_beta   90.00
_cell.angle_gamma   90.00
#
_symmetry.space_group_name_H-M   'P 1'
#
loop_
_entity.id
_entity.type
_entity.pdbx_description
1 polymer ?
#
loop_
_entity_poly.entity_id
_entity_poly.type
_entity_poly.pdbx_seq_one_letter_code
_entity_poly.pdbx_strand_id
1 'polypeptide(L)'
;STRVRSSAASDVYKRQVDVACSSGKDMEKFWEIFDERLELCHEALMYRHNRLKGTPSDVAPILWQNGALARLKKGETIDKLLYNGYSTISLGYAGLCECTRYMTGKSHTDPEAKPFALEVMKHMNEACAKWREESHIDFSLYGTPLESTTYKFSRCLQERFGIIPGVTDKNYITNSYHIHVTEEIDAFDKLSFEAQFQELSPGGAISYVEVPNMQNNIDAVLAVMKHIYDNIMYAELNTKSDYCQCCGYEGEIQIISDEHGKLIWECPNCGNQDQAKMNVARRTCGYIGTQFWNQGRTQEIKERVMHL
;
A
#
# COMPACT_ATOMS: atom_id res chain seq x y z
N SER A 1 -16.09 -7.17 2.53
CA SER A 1 -16.44 -6.13 1.55
C SER A 1 -16.90 -4.82 2.21
N THR A 2 -17.55 -4.89 3.35
CA THR A 2 -18.07 -3.73 4.07
C THR A 2 -16.96 -2.89 4.70
N ARG A 3 -15.94 -3.54 5.20
CA ARG A 3 -14.73 -2.89 5.74
C ARG A 3 -14.03 -2.06 4.66
N VAL A 4 -13.95 -2.59 3.46
CA VAL A 4 -13.35 -1.89 2.31
C VAL A 4 -14.12 -0.62 1.95
N ARG A 5 -15.44 -0.65 2.06
CA ARG A 5 -16.27 0.52 1.71
C ARG A 5 -16.19 1.63 2.74
N SER A 6 -16.14 1.31 4.03
CA SER A 6 -16.02 2.34 5.06
C SER A 6 -14.64 2.98 5.03
N SER A 7 -13.57 2.20 4.94
CA SER A 7 -12.22 2.73 4.81
C SER A 7 -12.01 3.48 3.49
N ALA A 8 -12.41 2.89 2.36
CA ALA A 8 -12.30 3.55 1.06
C ALA A 8 -13.11 4.87 0.98
N ALA A 9 -14.18 4.99 1.76
CA ALA A 9 -14.94 6.24 1.84
C ALA A 9 -14.21 7.33 2.63
N SER A 10 -13.30 6.97 3.54
CA SER A 10 -12.57 7.91 4.40
C SER A 10 -11.10 8.09 4.03
N ASP A 11 -10.56 7.31 3.09
CA ASP A 11 -9.15 7.39 2.74
C ASP A 11 -8.90 8.52 1.72
N VAL A 12 -7.92 9.34 2.01
CA VAL A 12 -7.32 10.31 1.08
C VAL A 12 -5.82 10.04 1.04
N TYR A 13 -5.28 9.99 -0.16
CA TYR A 13 -3.90 9.58 -0.39
C TYR A 13 -2.99 10.77 -0.65
N LYS A 14 -1.89 10.81 0.08
CA LYS A 14 -0.82 11.77 -0.15
C LYS A 14 0.22 11.19 -1.10
N ARG A 15 0.52 11.95 -2.16
CA ARG A 15 1.55 11.59 -3.15
C ARG A 15 2.87 12.24 -2.77
N GLN A 16 3.68 11.58 -1.95
CA GLN A 16 4.98 12.13 -1.54
C GLN A 16 5.91 12.40 -2.73
N VAL A 17 5.88 11.55 -3.76
CA VAL A 17 6.70 11.71 -4.97
C VAL A 17 6.37 13.01 -5.72
N ASP A 18 5.07 13.36 -5.83
CA ASP A 18 4.64 14.62 -6.45
C ASP A 18 5.17 15.84 -5.69
N VAL A 19 5.13 15.80 -4.36
CA VAL A 19 5.69 16.85 -3.49
C VAL A 19 7.20 16.99 -3.70
N ALA A 20 7.92 15.86 -3.65
CA ALA A 20 9.36 15.84 -3.85
C ALA A 20 9.75 16.41 -5.22
N CYS A 21 9.15 15.94 -6.30
CA CYS A 21 9.43 16.44 -7.65
C CYS A 21 9.07 17.93 -7.82
N SER A 22 7.98 18.40 -7.18
CA SER A 22 7.55 19.79 -7.21
C SER A 22 8.49 20.73 -6.46
N SER A 23 9.19 20.24 -5.42
CA SER A 23 10.16 21.02 -4.67
C SER A 23 11.46 21.29 -5.42
N GLY A 24 11.78 20.46 -6.43
CA GLY A 24 13.04 20.58 -7.17
C GLY A 24 14.28 20.25 -6.31
N LYS A 25 14.14 19.40 -5.30
CA LYS A 25 15.16 19.04 -4.29
C LYS A 25 15.47 20.14 -3.25
N ASP A 26 14.72 21.22 -3.25
CA ASP A 26 14.80 22.22 -2.20
C ASP A 26 14.04 21.72 -0.95
N MET A 27 14.73 21.64 0.19
CA MET A 27 14.18 21.06 1.41
C MET A 27 13.14 21.97 2.09
N GLU A 28 13.34 23.28 2.08
CA GLU A 28 12.37 24.23 2.64
C GLU A 28 11.08 24.21 1.83
N LYS A 29 11.22 24.26 0.51
CA LYS A 29 10.10 24.19 -0.43
C LYS A 29 9.39 22.81 -0.36
N PHE A 30 10.13 21.74 -0.10
CA PHE A 30 9.54 20.42 0.13
C PHE A 30 8.54 20.45 1.28
N TRP A 31 8.94 20.96 2.44
CA TRP A 31 8.08 21.01 3.62
C TRP A 31 6.90 21.98 3.43
N GLU A 32 7.12 23.13 2.80
CA GLU A 32 6.05 24.08 2.46
C GLU A 32 4.96 23.40 1.60
N ILE A 33 5.35 22.76 0.48
CA ILE A 33 4.41 22.05 -0.38
C ILE A 33 3.81 20.84 0.36
N PHE A 34 4.59 20.18 1.20
CA PHE A 34 4.14 19.05 1.98
C PHE A 34 2.98 19.45 2.91
N ASP A 35 3.11 20.56 3.63
CA ASP A 35 2.08 21.06 4.53
C ASP A 35 0.83 21.55 3.78
N GLU A 36 1.01 22.29 2.68
CA GLU A 36 -0.10 22.65 1.80
C GLU A 36 -0.92 21.42 1.37
N ARG A 37 -0.24 20.35 0.95
CA ARG A 37 -0.90 19.12 0.53
C ARG A 37 -1.53 18.34 1.68
N LEU A 38 -0.94 18.40 2.88
CA LEU A 38 -1.55 17.82 4.08
C LEU A 38 -2.88 18.51 4.40
N GLU A 39 -2.91 19.83 4.34
CA GLU A 39 -4.16 20.57 4.60
C GLU A 39 -5.24 20.23 3.56
N LEU A 40 -4.90 20.15 2.29
CA LEU A 40 -5.85 19.69 1.25
C LEU A 40 -6.38 18.27 1.53
N CYS A 41 -5.54 17.37 2.05
CA CYS A 41 -5.98 16.04 2.46
C CYS A 41 -6.94 16.12 3.66
N HIS A 42 -6.63 16.97 4.63
CA HIS A 42 -7.49 17.21 5.79
C HIS A 42 -8.88 17.74 5.38
N GLU A 43 -8.91 18.77 4.54
CA GLU A 43 -10.17 19.32 4.01
C GLU A 43 -11.00 18.24 3.29
N ALA A 44 -10.36 17.40 2.47
CA ALA A 44 -11.02 16.32 1.75
C ALA A 44 -11.58 15.24 2.70
N LEU A 45 -10.83 14.89 3.75
CA LEU A 45 -11.25 13.94 4.78
C LEU A 45 -12.43 14.52 5.59
N MET A 46 -12.35 15.80 5.97
CA MET A 46 -13.44 16.50 6.67
C MET A 46 -14.68 16.64 5.83
N TYR A 47 -14.56 16.92 4.53
CA TYR A 47 -15.68 16.93 3.61
C TYR A 47 -16.40 15.57 3.60
N ARG A 48 -15.66 14.47 3.50
CA ARG A 48 -16.20 13.11 3.54
C ARG A 48 -16.87 12.79 4.88
N HIS A 49 -16.23 13.13 5.98
CA HIS A 49 -16.81 12.99 7.31
C HIS A 49 -18.14 13.73 7.44
N ASN A 50 -18.17 15.00 7.03
CA ASN A 50 -19.37 15.82 7.11
C ASN A 50 -20.53 15.27 6.24
N ARG A 51 -20.21 14.59 5.14
CA ARG A 51 -21.22 13.91 4.30
C ARG A 51 -21.89 12.72 4.98
N LEU A 52 -21.29 12.15 6.02
CA LEU A 52 -21.87 11.05 6.79
C LEU A 52 -22.80 11.53 7.91
N LYS A 53 -22.70 12.78 8.33
CA LYS A 53 -23.56 13.34 9.38
C LYS A 53 -25.02 13.28 8.98
N GLY A 54 -25.86 12.94 9.95
CA GLY A 54 -27.31 12.79 9.74
C GLY A 54 -27.72 11.51 9.01
N THR A 55 -26.79 10.62 8.66
CA THR A 55 -27.09 9.36 8.00
C THR A 55 -27.87 8.45 8.96
N PRO A 56 -29.09 8.00 8.60
CA PRO A 56 -29.86 7.09 9.44
C PRO A 56 -29.29 5.67 9.41
N SER A 57 -29.40 4.97 10.51
CA SER A 57 -28.94 3.58 10.67
C SER A 57 -29.57 2.60 9.68
N ASP A 58 -30.71 2.96 9.11
CA ASP A 58 -31.45 2.20 8.09
C ASP A 58 -30.70 2.05 6.77
N VAL A 59 -29.73 2.93 6.48
CA VAL A 59 -28.91 2.87 5.25
C VAL A 59 -28.06 1.60 5.20
N ALA A 60 -27.59 1.12 6.35
CA ALA A 60 -26.85 -0.13 6.45
C ALA A 60 -27.19 -0.86 7.77
N PRO A 61 -28.35 -1.50 7.85
CA PRO A 61 -28.85 -2.10 9.10
C PRO A 61 -27.93 -3.17 9.68
N ILE A 62 -27.31 -3.98 8.83
CA ILE A 62 -26.36 -5.02 9.28
C ILE A 62 -25.19 -4.40 10.05
N LEU A 63 -24.69 -3.25 9.60
CA LEU A 63 -23.58 -2.56 10.24
C LEU A 63 -24.01 -1.89 11.54
N TRP A 64 -25.10 -1.12 11.48
CA TRP A 64 -25.40 -0.14 12.52
C TRP A 64 -26.52 -0.54 13.46
N GLN A 65 -27.41 -1.47 13.06
CA GLN A 65 -28.50 -1.94 13.91
C GLN A 65 -28.28 -3.35 14.47
N ASN A 66 -27.73 -4.27 13.65
CA ASN A 66 -27.66 -5.70 13.95
C ASN A 66 -26.31 -6.14 14.56
N GLY A 67 -25.45 -5.20 14.89
CA GLY A 67 -24.28 -5.44 15.74
C GLY A 67 -22.97 -5.76 15.04
N ALA A 68 -22.86 -5.58 13.70
CA ALA A 68 -21.59 -5.73 13.05
C ALA A 68 -20.59 -4.61 13.45
N LEU A 69 -21.07 -3.37 13.59
CA LEU A 69 -20.32 -2.25 14.14
C LEU A 69 -21.01 -1.61 15.34
N ALA A 70 -22.32 -1.50 15.33
CA ALA A 70 -23.11 -0.87 16.39
C ALA A 70 -24.46 -1.55 16.57
N ARG A 71 -25.22 -1.14 17.60
CA ARG A 71 -26.61 -1.56 17.87
C ARG A 71 -27.51 -0.35 18.04
N LEU A 72 -27.58 0.49 16.98
CA LEU A 72 -28.47 1.63 16.95
C LEU A 72 -29.91 1.20 16.75
N LYS A 73 -30.85 2.02 17.19
CA LYS A 73 -32.26 1.83 16.90
C LYS A 73 -32.54 2.20 15.43
N LYS A 74 -33.63 1.66 14.89
CA LYS A 74 -34.10 2.02 13.55
C LYS A 74 -34.38 3.54 13.51
N GLY A 75 -33.90 4.20 12.46
CA GLY A 75 -34.00 5.66 12.26
C GLY A 75 -33.06 6.51 13.11
N GLU A 76 -32.31 5.93 14.04
CA GLU A 76 -31.27 6.65 14.80
C GLU A 76 -30.12 7.02 13.86
N THR A 77 -29.57 8.24 13.98
CA THR A 77 -28.42 8.67 13.17
C THR A 77 -27.11 8.05 13.66
N ILE A 78 -26.14 7.90 12.74
CA ILE A 78 -24.81 7.35 13.07
C ILE A 78 -23.86 8.38 13.70
N ASP A 79 -24.30 9.60 13.92
CA ASP A 79 -23.44 10.74 14.30
C ASP A 79 -22.57 10.44 15.52
N LYS A 80 -23.11 9.77 16.54
CA LYS A 80 -22.33 9.39 17.72
C LYS A 80 -21.21 8.40 17.46
N LEU A 81 -21.24 7.71 16.30
CA LEU A 81 -20.19 6.77 15.88
C LEU A 81 -19.07 7.46 15.11
N LEU A 82 -19.20 8.75 14.79
CA LEU A 82 -18.24 9.49 13.97
C LEU A 82 -17.17 10.22 14.81
N TYR A 83 -17.27 10.17 16.14
CA TYR A 83 -16.41 10.93 17.06
C TYR A 83 -15.86 10.08 18.20
N ASN A 84 -14.92 10.66 18.94
CA ASN A 84 -14.39 10.11 20.20
C ASN A 84 -13.80 8.70 20.08
N GLY A 85 -13.09 8.44 18.99
CA GLY A 85 -12.36 7.19 18.77
C GLY A 85 -13.24 5.97 18.41
N TYR A 86 -14.54 6.16 18.16
CA TYR A 86 -15.39 5.05 17.74
C TYR A 86 -15.11 4.62 16.30
N SER A 87 -14.87 5.58 15.43
CA SER A 87 -14.42 5.34 14.04
C SER A 87 -13.20 6.16 13.72
N THR A 88 -12.33 5.63 12.89
CA THR A 88 -11.08 6.27 12.47
C THR A 88 -11.16 6.70 11.02
N ILE A 89 -10.65 7.89 10.73
CA ILE A 89 -10.44 8.39 9.38
C ILE A 89 -8.97 8.22 9.03
N SER A 90 -8.68 7.61 7.88
CA SER A 90 -7.32 7.27 7.50
C SER A 90 -6.73 8.23 6.48
N LEU A 91 -5.57 8.78 6.82
CA LEU A 91 -4.67 9.45 5.88
C LEU A 91 -3.75 8.39 5.27
N GLY A 92 -3.93 8.07 3.99
CA GLY A 92 -3.07 7.16 3.26
C GLY A 92 -1.85 7.87 2.67
N TYR A 93 -0.79 7.12 2.35
CA TYR A 93 0.41 7.64 1.70
C TYR A 93 1.02 6.64 0.73
N ALA A 94 1.86 7.14 -0.21
CA ALA A 94 2.44 6.33 -1.26
C ALA A 94 3.77 6.91 -1.77
N GLY A 95 4.69 6.01 -2.16
CA GLY A 95 5.92 6.40 -2.81
C GLY A 95 6.97 7.00 -1.87
N LEU A 96 7.03 6.54 -0.62
CA LEU A 96 8.04 7.03 0.33
C LEU A 96 9.46 6.71 -0.15
N CYS A 97 9.67 5.56 -0.78
CA CYS A 97 10.95 5.17 -1.37
C CYS A 97 11.40 6.15 -2.45
N GLU A 98 10.56 6.41 -3.45
CA GLU A 98 10.86 7.32 -4.56
C GLU A 98 10.96 8.77 -4.09
N CYS A 99 10.14 9.19 -3.14
CA CYS A 99 10.24 10.50 -2.50
C CYS A 99 11.62 10.71 -1.85
N THR A 100 12.04 9.76 -1.03
CA THR A 100 13.34 9.79 -0.36
C THR A 100 14.47 9.79 -1.38
N ARG A 101 14.39 8.92 -2.38
CA ARG A 101 15.41 8.84 -3.44
C ARG A 101 15.53 10.14 -4.23
N TYR A 102 14.42 10.79 -4.55
CA TYR A 102 14.46 12.07 -5.24
C TYR A 102 15.14 13.15 -4.40
N MET A 103 14.78 13.26 -3.12
CA MET A 103 15.28 14.31 -2.24
C MET A 103 16.74 14.10 -1.81
N THR A 104 17.13 12.86 -1.51
CA THR A 104 18.45 12.52 -0.94
C THR A 104 19.44 11.91 -1.93
N GLY A 105 18.97 11.42 -3.07
CA GLY A 105 19.75 10.65 -4.04
C GLY A 105 19.90 9.17 -3.69
N LYS A 106 19.38 8.70 -2.56
CA LYS A 106 19.52 7.33 -2.04
C LYS A 106 18.19 6.69 -1.69
N SER A 107 18.12 5.35 -1.68
CA SER A 107 16.96 4.63 -1.16
C SER A 107 16.76 4.94 0.32
N HIS A 108 15.52 4.85 0.80
CA HIS A 108 15.23 5.01 2.24
C HIS A 108 15.79 3.88 3.10
N THR A 109 16.28 2.80 2.51
CA THR A 109 17.04 1.74 3.18
C THR A 109 18.48 2.15 3.51
N ASP A 110 19.04 3.15 2.79
CA ASP A 110 20.36 3.70 3.09
C ASP A 110 20.34 4.42 4.46
N PRO A 111 21.31 4.14 5.35
CA PRO A 111 21.37 4.77 6.68
C PRO A 111 21.39 6.29 6.67
N GLU A 112 21.91 6.94 5.62
CA GLU A 112 21.94 8.41 5.51
C GLU A 112 20.60 8.98 5.05
N ALA A 113 19.80 8.22 4.29
CA ALA A 113 18.50 8.65 3.77
C ALA A 113 17.33 8.27 4.68
N LYS A 114 17.47 7.20 5.46
CA LYS A 114 16.42 6.72 6.38
C LYS A 114 15.89 7.78 7.35
N PRO A 115 16.72 8.66 7.96
CA PRO A 115 16.22 9.70 8.84
C PRO A 115 15.19 10.62 8.17
N PHE A 116 15.40 11.01 6.92
CA PHE A 116 14.44 11.82 6.17
C PHE A 116 13.11 11.08 5.97
N ALA A 117 13.14 9.79 5.60
CA ALA A 117 11.92 8.99 5.45
C ALA A 117 11.13 8.88 6.77
N LEU A 118 11.81 8.67 7.89
CA LEU A 118 11.18 8.63 9.21
C LEU A 118 10.62 10.01 9.62
N GLU A 119 11.29 11.09 9.28
CA GLU A 119 10.81 12.46 9.52
C GLU A 119 9.52 12.74 8.77
N VAL A 120 9.44 12.35 7.48
CA VAL A 120 8.20 12.46 6.69
C VAL A 120 7.04 11.72 7.36
N MET A 121 7.28 10.51 7.87
CA MET A 121 6.26 9.73 8.57
C MET A 121 5.83 10.36 9.89
N LYS A 122 6.77 10.85 10.68
CA LYS A 122 6.49 11.55 11.96
C LYS A 122 5.67 12.80 11.72
N HIS A 123 6.03 13.61 10.73
CA HIS A 123 5.32 14.83 10.37
C HIS A 123 3.85 14.57 10.01
N MET A 124 3.56 13.49 9.24
CA MET A 124 2.18 13.08 8.97
C MET A 124 1.43 12.64 10.23
N ASN A 125 2.08 11.93 11.15
CA ASN A 125 1.47 11.52 12.41
C ASN A 125 1.17 12.71 13.32
N GLU A 126 2.06 13.70 13.38
CA GLU A 126 1.85 14.95 14.13
C GLU A 126 0.64 15.73 13.59
N ALA A 127 0.49 15.79 12.26
CA ALA A 127 -0.69 16.38 11.64
C ALA A 127 -1.98 15.62 12.03
N CYS A 128 -1.98 14.28 11.95
CA CYS A 128 -3.12 13.46 12.38
C CYS A 128 -3.44 13.67 13.87
N ALA A 129 -2.43 13.78 14.73
CA ALA A 129 -2.62 14.03 16.16
C ALA A 129 -3.26 15.40 16.40
N LYS A 130 -2.76 16.46 15.74
CA LYS A 130 -3.34 17.80 15.79
C LYS A 130 -4.79 17.82 15.34
N TRP A 131 -5.12 17.22 14.20
CA TRP A 131 -6.51 17.18 13.70
C TRP A 131 -7.45 16.45 14.64
N ARG A 132 -6.98 15.37 15.28
CA ARG A 132 -7.74 14.64 16.31
C ARG A 132 -8.03 15.51 17.52
N GLU A 133 -7.05 16.23 18.02
CA GLU A 133 -7.21 17.11 19.17
C GLU A 133 -8.21 18.25 18.89
N GLU A 134 -8.14 18.86 17.71
CA GLU A 134 -8.99 19.98 17.30
C GLU A 134 -10.44 19.55 17.00
N SER A 135 -10.66 18.38 16.42
CA SER A 135 -11.96 17.94 15.91
C SER A 135 -12.67 16.89 16.74
N HIS A 136 -11.98 16.22 17.67
CA HIS A 136 -12.43 15.01 18.37
C HIS A 136 -12.80 13.84 17.43
N ILE A 137 -12.25 13.88 16.21
CA ILE A 137 -12.35 12.80 15.21
C ILE A 137 -11.03 12.04 15.24
N ASP A 138 -11.09 10.72 15.25
CA ASP A 138 -9.88 9.90 15.28
C ASP A 138 -9.26 9.83 13.87
N PHE A 139 -8.16 10.57 13.67
CA PHE A 139 -7.33 10.52 12.48
C PHE A 139 -6.14 9.59 12.69
N SER A 140 -5.79 8.82 11.67
CA SER A 140 -4.69 7.88 11.75
C SER A 140 -3.96 7.76 10.43
N LEU A 141 -2.63 7.64 10.50
CA LEU A 141 -1.82 7.36 9.31
C LEU A 141 -1.94 5.89 8.95
N TYR A 142 -2.19 5.61 7.69
CA TYR A 142 -2.45 4.28 7.17
C TYR A 142 -1.50 3.92 6.01
N GLY A 143 -0.71 2.87 6.19
CA GLY A 143 0.10 2.25 5.15
C GLY A 143 -0.78 1.55 4.13
N THR A 144 -1.45 2.33 3.30
CA THR A 144 -2.55 1.89 2.46
C THR A 144 -2.09 0.95 1.35
N PRO A 145 -2.80 -0.16 1.13
CA PRO A 145 -2.64 -0.95 -0.07
C PRO A 145 -3.19 -0.20 -1.30
N LEU A 146 -2.28 0.30 -2.11
CA LEU A 146 -2.57 1.04 -3.35
C LEU A 146 -2.55 0.11 -4.55
N GLU A 147 -3.67 -0.45 -4.94
CA GLU A 147 -3.77 -1.42 -6.02
C GLU A 147 -3.52 -0.80 -7.41
N SER A 148 -4.58 -0.46 -8.13
CA SER A 148 -4.49 0.18 -9.45
C SER A 148 -3.96 1.62 -9.39
N THR A 149 -3.97 2.23 -8.22
CA THR A 149 -3.61 3.64 -8.01
C THR A 149 -2.11 3.86 -8.18
N THR A 150 -1.25 2.88 -7.89
CA THR A 150 0.20 2.98 -8.11
C THR A 150 0.54 3.19 -9.59
N TYR A 151 -0.14 2.49 -10.49
CA TYR A 151 -0.01 2.67 -11.93
C TYR A 151 -0.50 4.06 -12.38
N LYS A 152 -1.67 4.46 -11.93
CA LYS A 152 -2.23 5.78 -12.24
C LYS A 152 -1.31 6.91 -11.76
N PHE A 153 -0.75 6.77 -10.55
CA PHE A 153 0.16 7.77 -10.01
C PHE A 153 1.45 7.85 -10.82
N SER A 154 2.04 6.72 -11.19
CA SER A 154 3.22 6.70 -12.05
C SER A 154 2.96 7.44 -13.37
N ARG A 155 1.86 7.14 -14.05
CA ARG A 155 1.49 7.83 -15.30
C ARG A 155 1.35 9.34 -15.13
N CYS A 156 0.65 9.79 -14.10
CA CYS A 156 0.51 11.22 -13.82
C CYS A 156 1.85 11.90 -13.50
N LEU A 157 2.75 11.20 -12.81
CA LEU A 157 4.09 11.71 -12.49
C LEU A 157 4.93 11.83 -13.76
N GLN A 158 4.90 10.83 -14.63
CA GLN A 158 5.60 10.84 -15.92
C GLN A 158 5.10 11.96 -16.84
N GLU A 159 3.79 12.16 -16.90
CA GLU A 159 3.18 13.26 -17.69
C GLU A 159 3.59 14.63 -17.16
N ARG A 160 3.72 14.78 -15.84
CA ARG A 160 4.01 16.07 -15.21
C ARG A 160 5.50 16.40 -15.12
N PHE A 161 6.34 15.42 -14.84
CA PHE A 161 7.77 15.63 -14.54
C PHE A 161 8.71 14.92 -15.49
N GLY A 162 8.18 14.14 -16.46
CA GLY A 162 8.99 13.30 -17.34
C GLY A 162 9.52 12.04 -16.63
N ILE A 163 10.47 11.40 -17.31
CA ILE A 163 11.14 10.18 -16.79
C ILE A 163 12.35 10.61 -15.98
N ILE A 164 12.30 10.30 -14.68
CA ILE A 164 13.38 10.52 -13.72
C ILE A 164 13.87 9.14 -13.24
N PRO A 165 15.15 8.76 -13.53
CA PRO A 165 15.68 7.44 -13.17
C PRO A 165 15.54 7.13 -11.67
N GLY A 166 15.00 5.96 -11.37
CA GLY A 166 14.76 5.47 -10.00
C GLY A 166 13.63 6.19 -9.26
N VAL A 167 12.86 7.08 -9.91
CA VAL A 167 11.77 7.84 -9.29
C VAL A 167 10.47 7.73 -10.10
N THR A 168 10.50 8.03 -11.41
CA THR A 168 9.31 7.98 -12.28
C THR A 168 9.50 7.09 -13.50
N ASP A 169 10.57 6.33 -13.58
CA ASP A 169 10.94 5.50 -14.72
C ASP A 169 10.20 4.15 -14.81
N LYS A 170 9.47 3.79 -13.76
CA LYS A 170 8.63 2.59 -13.72
C LYS A 170 7.16 2.92 -13.99
N ASN A 171 6.37 1.94 -14.46
CA ASN A 171 4.93 2.09 -14.63
C ASN A 171 4.14 1.91 -13.32
N TYR A 172 4.81 1.94 -12.19
CA TYR A 172 4.25 1.89 -10.86
C TYR A 172 5.10 2.75 -9.91
N ILE A 173 4.57 3.09 -8.77
CA ILE A 173 5.31 3.62 -7.62
C ILE A 173 5.24 2.62 -6.47
N THR A 174 6.22 2.67 -5.59
CA THR A 174 6.26 1.81 -4.41
C THR A 174 5.07 2.12 -3.49
N ASN A 175 4.50 1.08 -2.95
CA ASN A 175 3.37 1.16 -2.05
C ASN A 175 3.83 1.67 -0.68
N SER A 176 3.10 2.62 -0.10
CA SER A 176 3.36 3.17 1.23
C SER A 176 4.86 3.32 1.59
N TYR A 177 5.34 2.61 2.62
CA TYR A 177 6.72 2.63 3.14
C TYR A 177 7.60 1.48 2.62
N HIS A 178 7.07 0.60 1.80
CA HIS A 178 7.76 -0.63 1.41
C HIS A 178 9.11 -0.36 0.76
N ILE A 179 10.03 -1.29 0.95
CA ILE A 179 11.26 -1.36 0.17
C ILE A 179 10.90 -1.61 -1.29
N HIS A 180 11.61 -0.94 -2.20
CA HIS A 180 11.35 -1.10 -3.63
C HIS A 180 11.52 -2.56 -4.04
N VAL A 181 10.58 -3.09 -4.82
CA VAL A 181 10.51 -4.54 -5.15
C VAL A 181 11.72 -5.10 -5.88
N THR A 182 12.57 -4.25 -6.45
CA THR A 182 13.82 -4.63 -7.12
C THR A 182 15.04 -4.56 -6.21
N GLU A 183 14.88 -4.12 -4.97
CA GLU A 183 16.00 -3.98 -4.03
C GLU A 183 16.29 -5.33 -3.38
N GLU A 184 17.52 -5.84 -3.59
CA GLU A 184 17.95 -7.10 -3.02
C GLU A 184 18.19 -6.95 -1.52
N ILE A 185 17.38 -7.63 -0.73
CA ILE A 185 17.43 -7.66 0.73
C ILE A 185 16.86 -8.98 1.21
N ASP A 186 17.42 -9.57 2.26
CA ASP A 186 16.84 -10.78 2.83
C ASP A 186 15.56 -10.49 3.66
N ALA A 187 14.79 -11.55 3.92
CA ALA A 187 13.50 -11.44 4.60
C ALA A 187 13.60 -10.84 6.01
N PHE A 188 14.64 -11.18 6.75
CA PHE A 188 14.80 -10.74 8.14
C PHE A 188 15.17 -9.27 8.22
N ASP A 189 16.09 -8.83 7.37
CA ASP A 189 16.51 -7.43 7.28
C ASP A 189 15.36 -6.56 6.74
N LYS A 190 14.62 -7.05 5.73
CA LYS A 190 13.43 -6.37 5.21
C LYS A 190 12.38 -6.15 6.27
N LEU A 191 12.01 -7.20 7.00
CA LEU A 191 10.99 -7.13 8.05
C LEU A 191 11.43 -6.23 9.21
N SER A 192 12.70 -6.32 9.62
CA SER A 192 13.26 -5.46 10.67
C SER A 192 13.31 -3.99 10.26
N PHE A 193 13.61 -3.71 9.00
CA PHE A 193 13.57 -2.36 8.45
C PHE A 193 12.15 -1.81 8.40
N GLU A 194 11.20 -2.56 7.83
CA GLU A 194 9.82 -2.13 7.65
C GLU A 194 9.04 -2.01 8.96
N ALA A 195 9.43 -2.73 10.02
CA ALA A 195 8.82 -2.66 11.34
C ALA A 195 8.75 -1.23 11.89
N GLN A 196 9.82 -0.45 11.72
CA GLN A 196 9.90 0.95 12.17
C GLN A 196 8.83 1.85 11.51
N PHE A 197 8.47 1.55 10.27
CA PHE A 197 7.45 2.28 9.52
C PHE A 197 6.03 1.80 9.82
N GLN A 198 5.87 0.52 10.20
CA GLN A 198 4.59 0.01 10.68
C GLN A 198 4.18 0.67 11.99
N GLU A 199 5.10 0.85 12.93
CA GLU A 199 4.85 1.58 14.18
C GLU A 199 4.37 3.01 13.92
N LEU A 200 4.85 3.65 12.86
CA LEU A 200 4.43 4.98 12.42
C LEU A 200 3.17 4.98 11.55
N SER A 201 2.52 3.83 11.37
CA SER A 201 1.28 3.66 10.61
C SER A 201 0.17 3.05 11.49
N PRO A 202 -0.26 3.73 12.56
CA PRO A 202 -1.20 3.18 13.55
C PRO A 202 -2.59 2.89 12.99
N GLY A 203 -2.94 3.46 11.83
CA GLY A 203 -4.18 3.14 11.11
C GLY A 203 -4.20 1.77 10.45
N GLY A 204 -3.06 1.10 10.43
CA GLY A 204 -2.84 -0.21 9.84
C GLY A 204 -1.79 -0.20 8.74
N ALA A 205 -1.05 -1.29 8.67
CA ALA A 205 -0.02 -1.54 7.67
C ALA A 205 0.20 -3.04 7.53
N ILE A 206 0.76 -3.46 6.42
CA ILE A 206 1.10 -4.85 6.15
C ILE A 206 2.43 -4.89 5.41
N SER A 207 3.31 -5.78 5.84
CA SER A 207 4.54 -6.11 5.11
C SER A 207 4.45 -7.50 4.52
N TYR A 208 5.20 -7.76 3.47
CA TYR A 208 5.28 -9.09 2.88
C TYR A 208 6.67 -9.37 2.32
N VAL A 209 7.01 -10.64 2.33
CA VAL A 209 8.25 -11.16 1.78
C VAL A 209 7.95 -12.18 0.71
N GLU A 210 8.66 -12.09 -0.41
CA GLU A 210 8.59 -13.07 -1.48
C GLU A 210 9.47 -14.27 -1.10
N VAL A 211 8.86 -15.45 -1.02
CA VAL A 211 9.55 -16.69 -0.63
C VAL A 211 9.33 -17.78 -1.68
N PRO A 212 10.28 -18.71 -1.87
CA PRO A 212 10.10 -19.86 -2.73
C PRO A 212 9.03 -20.82 -2.16
N ASN A 213 8.75 -21.91 -2.87
CA ASN A 213 7.95 -22.99 -2.30
C ASN A 213 8.70 -23.63 -1.12
N MET A 214 8.16 -23.45 0.08
CA MET A 214 8.80 -23.86 1.33
C MET A 214 8.19 -25.15 1.92
N GLN A 215 7.41 -25.92 1.16
CA GLN A 215 6.76 -27.14 1.65
C GLN A 215 7.73 -28.15 2.27
N ASN A 216 8.96 -28.20 1.78
CA ASN A 216 10.01 -29.09 2.26
C ASN A 216 11.00 -28.43 3.24
N ASN A 217 10.76 -27.20 3.66
CA ASN A 217 11.61 -26.45 4.58
C ASN A 217 10.80 -25.73 5.66
N ILE A 218 10.16 -26.53 6.50
CA ILE A 218 9.29 -26.03 7.58
C ILE A 218 10.09 -25.23 8.61
N ASP A 219 11.33 -25.61 8.88
CA ASP A 219 12.18 -24.89 9.83
C ASP A 219 12.43 -23.44 9.40
N ALA A 220 12.65 -23.22 8.12
CA ALA A 220 12.77 -21.85 7.60
C ALA A 220 11.46 -21.07 7.72
N VAL A 221 10.30 -21.69 7.46
CA VAL A 221 8.98 -21.05 7.70
C VAL A 221 8.84 -20.65 9.16
N LEU A 222 9.15 -21.56 10.10
CA LEU A 222 9.05 -21.29 11.54
C LEU A 222 10.03 -20.19 11.97
N ALA A 223 11.24 -20.12 11.40
CA ALA A 223 12.19 -19.06 11.68
C ALA A 223 11.65 -17.69 11.25
N VAL A 224 11.09 -17.59 10.04
CA VAL A 224 10.47 -16.34 9.56
C VAL A 224 9.25 -15.97 10.42
N MET A 225 8.38 -16.93 10.74
CA MET A 225 7.22 -16.67 11.60
C MET A 225 7.64 -16.17 12.99
N LYS A 226 8.70 -16.77 13.57
CA LYS A 226 9.25 -16.29 14.84
C LYS A 226 9.77 -14.87 14.72
N HIS A 227 10.51 -14.56 13.66
CA HIS A 227 11.01 -13.22 13.44
C HIS A 227 9.86 -12.18 13.29
N ILE A 228 8.80 -12.54 12.55
CA ILE A 228 7.58 -11.72 12.45
C ILE A 228 7.00 -11.47 13.84
N TYR A 229 6.81 -12.52 14.63
CA TYR A 229 6.25 -12.41 15.97
C TYR A 229 7.07 -11.49 16.89
N ASP A 230 8.41 -11.57 16.80
CA ASP A 230 9.31 -10.83 17.68
C ASP A 230 9.51 -9.35 17.25
N ASN A 231 9.34 -9.02 15.96
CA ASN A 231 9.86 -7.76 15.41
C ASN A 231 8.85 -6.89 14.66
N ILE A 232 7.76 -7.43 14.12
CA ILE A 232 6.85 -6.67 13.26
C ILE A 232 5.39 -7.01 13.57
N MET A 233 4.50 -6.02 13.49
CA MET A 233 3.11 -6.20 13.90
C MET A 233 2.30 -7.06 12.93
N TYR A 234 2.51 -6.93 11.63
CA TYR A 234 1.79 -7.67 10.62
C TYR A 234 2.63 -7.91 9.37
N ALA A 235 2.89 -9.16 9.07
CA ALA A 235 3.58 -9.56 7.84
C ALA A 235 3.00 -10.86 7.27
N GLU A 236 3.18 -11.04 5.97
CA GLU A 236 2.72 -12.21 5.23
C GLU A 236 3.81 -12.77 4.31
N LEU A 237 3.77 -14.09 4.11
CA LEU A 237 4.61 -14.79 3.17
C LEU A 237 3.91 -14.86 1.80
N ASN A 238 4.65 -14.54 0.75
CA ASN A 238 4.21 -14.58 -0.64
C ASN A 238 4.90 -15.72 -1.36
N THR A 239 4.14 -16.65 -1.89
CA THR A 239 4.67 -17.74 -2.71
C THR A 239 4.06 -17.69 -4.11
N LYS A 240 4.77 -18.23 -5.11
CA LYS A 240 4.30 -18.34 -6.47
C LYS A 240 3.92 -19.80 -6.75
N SER A 241 2.66 -20.14 -6.52
CA SER A 241 2.10 -21.48 -6.74
C SER A 241 0.96 -21.38 -7.75
N ASP A 242 1.32 -21.36 -9.02
CA ASP A 242 0.37 -21.27 -10.13
C ASP A 242 0.12 -22.62 -10.75
N TYR A 243 -0.95 -22.73 -11.55
CA TYR A 243 -1.33 -23.93 -12.25
C TYR A 243 -1.77 -23.62 -13.69
N CYS A 244 -1.25 -24.36 -14.65
CA CYS A 244 -1.69 -24.31 -16.05
C CYS A 244 -2.64 -25.47 -16.35
N GLN A 245 -3.89 -25.15 -16.68
CA GLN A 245 -4.92 -26.15 -17.01
C GLN A 245 -4.67 -26.87 -18.35
N CYS A 246 -3.82 -26.31 -19.23
CA CYS A 246 -3.53 -26.93 -20.53
C CYS A 246 -2.56 -28.09 -20.41
N CYS A 247 -1.60 -28.05 -19.52
CA CYS A 247 -0.54 -29.05 -19.42
C CYS A 247 -0.30 -29.63 -18.03
N GLY A 248 -1.05 -29.17 -17.02
CA GLY A 248 -0.89 -29.62 -15.64
C GLY A 248 0.36 -29.08 -14.95
N TYR A 249 1.03 -28.05 -15.51
CA TYR A 249 2.19 -27.45 -14.88
C TYR A 249 1.82 -26.80 -13.53
N GLU A 250 2.56 -27.14 -12.49
CA GLU A 250 2.51 -26.53 -11.17
C GLU A 250 3.82 -25.78 -10.92
N GLY A 251 3.74 -24.47 -10.65
CA GLY A 251 4.90 -23.63 -10.46
C GLY A 251 4.61 -22.19 -10.83
N GLU A 252 5.65 -21.39 -11.06
CA GLU A 252 5.49 -19.99 -11.45
C GLU A 252 5.12 -19.86 -12.94
N ILE A 253 3.94 -19.31 -13.23
CA ILE A 253 3.59 -18.81 -14.57
C ILE A 253 4.36 -17.50 -14.79
N GLN A 254 5.06 -17.41 -15.91
CA GLN A 254 5.97 -16.32 -16.20
C GLN A 254 5.26 -15.10 -16.80
N ILE A 255 5.85 -13.93 -16.59
CA ILE A 255 5.45 -12.69 -17.25
C ILE A 255 6.51 -12.38 -18.31
N ILE A 256 6.10 -12.40 -19.57
CA ILE A 256 6.96 -12.10 -20.72
C ILE A 256 6.49 -10.82 -21.41
N SER A 257 7.29 -10.29 -22.34
CA SER A 257 6.88 -9.19 -23.22
C SER A 257 6.48 -9.78 -24.57
N ASP A 258 5.33 -9.36 -25.10
CA ASP A 258 4.93 -9.68 -26.46
C ASP A 258 5.71 -8.83 -27.49
N GLU A 259 5.44 -9.00 -28.77
CA GLU A 259 6.06 -8.28 -29.88
C GLU A 259 5.85 -6.76 -29.88
N HIS A 260 4.84 -6.29 -29.13
CA HIS A 260 4.52 -4.87 -28.93
C HIS A 260 5.03 -4.31 -27.59
N GLY A 261 5.80 -5.11 -26.83
CA GLY A 261 6.31 -4.73 -25.52
C GLY A 261 5.28 -4.76 -24.39
N LYS A 262 4.08 -5.29 -24.63
CA LYS A 262 3.05 -5.48 -23.60
C LYS A 262 3.38 -6.70 -22.77
N LEU A 263 3.25 -6.58 -21.44
CA LEU A 263 3.44 -7.70 -20.53
C LEU A 263 2.25 -8.65 -20.56
N ILE A 264 2.54 -9.92 -20.82
CA ILE A 264 1.57 -11.03 -20.90
C ILE A 264 2.04 -12.20 -20.04
N TRP A 265 1.11 -13.06 -19.68
CA TRP A 265 1.37 -14.26 -18.90
C TRP A 265 1.54 -15.48 -19.83
N GLU A 266 2.56 -16.29 -19.56
CA GLU A 266 2.87 -17.47 -20.36
C GLU A 266 3.27 -18.65 -19.47
N CYS A 267 2.72 -19.81 -19.75
CA CYS A 267 3.15 -21.06 -19.11
C CYS A 267 4.53 -21.46 -19.62
N PRO A 268 5.54 -21.60 -18.74
CA PRO A 268 6.90 -21.95 -19.16
C PRO A 268 7.02 -23.38 -19.74
N ASN A 269 6.04 -24.25 -19.47
CA ASN A 269 6.07 -25.63 -19.94
C ASN A 269 5.43 -25.83 -21.31
N CYS A 270 4.31 -25.17 -21.62
CA CYS A 270 3.57 -25.41 -22.87
C CYS A 270 3.33 -24.13 -23.70
N GLY A 271 3.81 -22.97 -23.28
CA GLY A 271 3.62 -21.71 -23.99
C GLY A 271 2.16 -21.20 -24.00
N ASN A 272 1.28 -21.76 -23.17
CA ASN A 272 -0.09 -21.28 -23.09
C ASN A 272 -0.13 -19.82 -22.60
N GLN A 273 -0.85 -18.96 -23.32
CA GLN A 273 -1.07 -17.54 -23.01
C GLN A 273 -2.54 -17.23 -22.74
N ASP A 274 -3.42 -18.22 -22.81
CA ASP A 274 -4.85 -18.08 -22.51
C ASP A 274 -5.05 -17.96 -21.00
N GLN A 275 -5.30 -16.75 -20.55
CA GLN A 275 -5.49 -16.45 -19.13
C GLN A 275 -6.67 -17.19 -18.49
N ALA A 276 -7.70 -17.56 -19.28
CA ALA A 276 -8.82 -18.35 -18.79
C ALA A 276 -8.44 -19.80 -18.43
N LYS A 277 -7.28 -20.25 -18.87
CA LYS A 277 -6.71 -21.59 -18.61
C LYS A 277 -5.50 -21.55 -17.67
N MET A 278 -5.32 -20.46 -16.94
CA MET A 278 -4.27 -20.28 -15.96
C MET A 278 -4.88 -19.91 -14.60
N ASN A 279 -4.44 -20.59 -13.56
CA ASN A 279 -4.73 -20.21 -12.17
C ASN A 279 -3.48 -19.52 -11.62
N VAL A 280 -3.47 -18.21 -11.68
CA VAL A 280 -2.38 -17.37 -11.15
C VAL A 280 -2.87 -16.66 -9.91
N ALA A 281 -2.16 -16.83 -8.80
CA ALA A 281 -2.45 -16.14 -7.55
C ALA A 281 -1.26 -15.28 -7.15
N ARG A 282 -1.49 -14.01 -6.96
CA ARG A 282 -0.46 -13.07 -6.48
C ARG A 282 -1.05 -12.19 -5.39
N ARG A 283 -0.24 -11.99 -4.35
CA ARG A 283 -0.56 -10.96 -3.40
C ARG A 283 -0.36 -9.61 -4.05
N THR A 284 -1.38 -8.85 -4.00
CA THR A 284 -1.30 -7.42 -4.30
C THR A 284 -1.30 -6.59 -3.07
N CYS A 285 -1.48 -5.61 -2.68
CA CYS A 285 -1.22 -4.86 -1.46
C CYS A 285 -2.17 -5.13 -0.29
N GLY A 286 -3.25 -5.80 -0.45
CA GLY A 286 -4.23 -5.99 0.64
C GLY A 286 -4.99 -7.30 0.52
N TYR A 287 -4.84 -8.01 -0.58
CA TYR A 287 -5.49 -9.29 -0.82
C TYR A 287 -4.67 -10.15 -1.80
N ILE A 288 -4.97 -11.43 -1.84
CA ILE A 288 -4.46 -12.31 -2.89
C ILE A 288 -5.43 -12.22 -4.08
N GLY A 289 -4.95 -11.69 -5.19
CA GLY A 289 -5.68 -11.62 -6.44
C GLY A 289 -5.48 -12.88 -7.27
N THR A 290 -6.55 -13.34 -7.89
CA THR A 290 -6.54 -14.46 -8.85
C THR A 290 -6.89 -14.00 -10.26
N GLN A 291 -7.03 -12.70 -10.46
CA GLN A 291 -7.31 -12.08 -11.75
C GLN A 291 -6.07 -11.35 -12.25
N PHE A 292 -6.04 -11.11 -13.55
CA PHE A 292 -4.93 -10.41 -14.18
C PHE A 292 -5.03 -8.90 -13.98
N TRP A 293 -3.87 -8.24 -13.89
CA TRP A 293 -3.74 -6.86 -13.44
C TRP A 293 -3.37 -5.92 -14.59
N ASN A 294 -3.45 -4.61 -14.35
CA ASN A 294 -2.94 -3.60 -15.29
C ASN A 294 -1.42 -3.74 -15.51
N GLN A 295 -0.90 -3.11 -16.57
CA GLN A 295 0.51 -3.24 -16.97
C GLN A 295 1.50 -2.80 -15.89
N GLY A 296 1.19 -1.77 -15.12
CA GLY A 296 2.05 -1.30 -14.04
C GLY A 296 2.13 -2.31 -12.90
N ARG A 297 0.99 -2.88 -12.48
CA ARG A 297 0.98 -3.94 -11.45
C ARG A 297 1.64 -5.23 -11.97
N THR A 298 1.43 -5.57 -13.24
CA THR A 298 2.09 -6.72 -13.86
C THR A 298 3.61 -6.54 -13.90
N GLN A 299 4.09 -5.33 -14.20
CA GLN A 299 5.51 -5.00 -14.14
C GLN A 299 6.06 -5.12 -12.72
N GLU A 300 5.37 -4.57 -11.75
CA GLU A 300 5.77 -4.64 -10.34
C GLU A 300 5.88 -6.11 -9.86
N ILE A 301 4.91 -6.96 -10.19
CA ILE A 301 4.93 -8.39 -9.87
C ILE A 301 6.11 -9.11 -10.56
N LYS A 302 6.39 -8.77 -11.82
CA LYS A 302 7.50 -9.34 -12.59
C LYS A 302 8.86 -9.01 -11.96
N GLU A 303 9.01 -7.79 -11.45
CA GLU A 303 10.28 -7.26 -10.95
C GLU A 303 10.55 -7.60 -9.48
N ARG A 304 9.63 -8.28 -8.79
CA ARG A 304 9.81 -8.66 -7.38
C ARG A 304 10.99 -9.62 -7.24
N VAL A 305 11.96 -9.24 -6.41
CA VAL A 305 13.05 -10.13 -6.01
C VAL A 305 12.61 -11.08 -4.89
N MET A 306 13.29 -12.23 -4.82
CA MET A 306 13.09 -13.20 -3.73
C MET A 306 13.87 -12.73 -2.50
N HIS A 307 13.32 -13.00 -1.32
CA HIS A 307 13.90 -12.59 -0.04
C HIS A 307 14.46 -13.76 0.78
N LEU A 308 14.24 -15.02 0.32
CA LEU A 308 14.80 -16.24 0.91
C LEU A 308 15.39 -17.13 -0.17
#